data_88525def6048b9467cf550927b28a604
#
_entry.id   88525def6048b9467cf550927b28a604
#
_cell.length_a   1.000
_cell.length_b   1.000
_cell.length_c   1.000
_cell.angle_alpha   90.00
_cell.angle_beta   90.00
_cell.angle_gamma   90.00
#
_symmetry.space_group_name_H-M   'P 1'
#
loop_
_entity.id
_entity.type
_entity.pdbx_description
1 polymer ?
#
loop_
_entity_poly.entity_id
_entity_poly.type
_entity_poly.pdbx_seq_one_letter_code
_entity_poly.pdbx_strand_id
1 'polypeptide(L)'
;MANGAWRWRALGQLTLLRFREFIREPEALFWGLAFPVLLATGLGIAFRNQPAASVHVAAVTPELAAALRHDHQLVVDQMSSDAALAALRAGTVALVAEPATGGEGVVYRYDDTNPDGRTARMLVDRAVQRAAGRRDPVAAADDVSRAPGARYIDFLIPGLVGMGIMGNAIWGLGFSIVDTRRRKLMKRIVATPMPRWTYLSSFLLWRMLLLGVEVGVPVIFGAVAFGVPVRGSIVQLAIICILGSLAMSALG
;
A
#
# COMPACT_ATOMS: atom_id res chain seq x y z
N MET A 1 -27.36 19.20 -42.39
CA MET A 1 -26.02 18.77 -41.90
C MET A 1 -25.41 19.67 -40.80
N ALA A 2 -26.07 20.75 -40.36
CA ALA A 2 -25.55 21.66 -39.31
C ALA A 2 -25.70 21.17 -37.87
N ASN A 3 -26.49 20.13 -37.64
CA ASN A 3 -26.85 19.67 -36.27
C ASN A 3 -25.75 18.86 -35.55
N GLY A 4 -24.70 18.45 -36.21
CA GLY A 4 -23.60 17.70 -35.59
C GLY A 4 -22.57 18.60 -34.90
N ALA A 5 -22.15 19.63 -35.54
CA ALA A 5 -21.01 20.48 -35.08
C ALA A 5 -21.29 21.22 -33.76
N TRP A 6 -22.53 21.70 -33.54
CA TRP A 6 -22.87 22.37 -32.27
C TRP A 6 -22.93 21.42 -31.10
N ARG A 7 -23.33 20.16 -31.30
CA ARG A 7 -23.38 19.13 -30.26
C ARG A 7 -21.98 18.81 -29.73
N TRP A 8 -21.00 18.67 -30.62
CA TRP A 8 -19.60 18.46 -30.23
C TRP A 8 -19.02 19.67 -29.50
N ARG A 9 -19.37 20.89 -29.93
CA ARG A 9 -18.97 22.14 -29.23
C ARG A 9 -19.61 22.21 -27.83
N ALA A 10 -20.91 21.89 -27.71
CA ALA A 10 -21.61 21.88 -26.44
C ALA A 10 -20.99 20.82 -25.48
N LEU A 11 -20.67 19.61 -25.99
CA LEU A 11 -20.04 18.55 -25.23
C LEU A 11 -18.64 18.97 -24.73
N GLY A 12 -17.83 19.57 -25.61
CA GLY A 12 -16.51 20.07 -25.23
C GLY A 12 -16.58 21.19 -24.18
N GLN A 13 -17.52 22.13 -24.34
CA GLN A 13 -17.71 23.22 -23.36
C GLN A 13 -18.20 22.71 -22.01
N LEU A 14 -19.10 21.74 -21.96
CA LEU A 14 -19.55 21.13 -20.72
C LEU A 14 -18.43 20.37 -20.02
N THR A 15 -17.63 19.63 -20.78
CA THR A 15 -16.46 18.94 -20.25
C THR A 15 -15.41 19.93 -19.70
N LEU A 16 -15.14 21.02 -20.43
CA LEU A 16 -14.23 22.08 -19.99
C LEU A 16 -14.74 22.82 -18.75
N LEU A 17 -16.06 23.03 -18.64
CA LEU A 17 -16.67 23.62 -17.45
C LEU A 17 -16.38 22.76 -16.22
N ARG A 18 -16.60 21.44 -16.32
CA ARG A 18 -16.32 20.49 -15.22
C ARG A 18 -14.85 20.44 -14.85
N PHE A 19 -13.96 20.52 -15.84
CA PHE A 19 -12.53 20.63 -15.59
C PHE A 19 -12.19 21.88 -14.78
N ARG A 20 -12.79 23.02 -15.13
CA ARG A 20 -12.59 24.27 -14.40
C ARG A 20 -13.20 24.25 -12.98
N GLU A 21 -14.36 23.61 -12.82
CA GLU A 21 -14.97 23.38 -11.50
C GLU A 21 -14.02 22.55 -10.62
N PHE A 22 -13.54 21.42 -11.13
CA PHE A 22 -12.61 20.55 -10.40
C PHE A 22 -11.32 21.27 -9.96
N ILE A 23 -10.70 22.06 -10.86
CA ILE A 23 -9.48 22.81 -10.50
C ILE A 23 -9.75 23.89 -9.44
N ARG A 24 -10.97 24.41 -9.38
CA ARG A 24 -11.37 25.42 -8.40
C ARG A 24 -11.82 24.84 -7.07
N GLU A 25 -11.94 23.54 -6.96
CA GLU A 25 -12.27 22.85 -5.72
C GLU A 25 -10.98 22.28 -5.05
N PRO A 26 -10.36 23.02 -4.12
CA PRO A 26 -9.10 22.60 -3.52
C PRO A 26 -9.23 21.30 -2.74
N GLU A 27 -10.40 21.00 -2.19
CA GLU A 27 -10.69 19.74 -1.51
C GLU A 27 -10.62 18.55 -2.47
N ALA A 28 -11.22 18.68 -3.66
CA ALA A 28 -11.20 17.63 -4.67
C ALA A 28 -9.78 17.38 -5.20
N LEU A 29 -9.00 18.44 -5.42
CA LEU A 29 -7.58 18.34 -5.82
C LEU A 29 -6.74 17.69 -4.73
N PHE A 30 -6.95 18.09 -3.47
CA PHE A 30 -6.22 17.52 -2.35
C PHE A 30 -6.49 16.01 -2.22
N TRP A 31 -7.75 15.64 -2.05
CA TRP A 31 -8.10 14.23 -1.83
C TRP A 31 -7.89 13.34 -3.06
N GLY A 32 -8.12 13.89 -4.26
CA GLY A 32 -8.01 13.13 -5.51
C GLY A 32 -6.57 12.97 -6.03
N LEU A 33 -5.69 13.94 -5.79
CA LEU A 33 -4.35 13.97 -6.38
C LEU A 33 -3.23 14.11 -5.34
N ALA A 34 -3.34 15.09 -4.44
CA ALA A 34 -2.25 15.38 -3.50
C ALA A 34 -2.14 14.29 -2.43
N PHE A 35 -3.24 13.86 -1.85
CA PHE A 35 -3.27 12.87 -0.77
C PHE A 35 -2.65 11.53 -1.15
N PRO A 36 -2.97 10.88 -2.29
CA PRO A 36 -2.30 9.66 -2.71
C PRO A 36 -0.77 9.82 -2.86
N VAL A 37 -0.32 10.95 -3.38
CA VAL A 37 1.12 11.24 -3.53
C VAL A 37 1.79 11.44 -2.17
N LEU A 38 1.16 12.20 -1.25
CA LEU A 38 1.65 12.39 0.10
C LEU A 38 1.72 11.08 0.87
N LEU A 39 0.67 10.26 0.76
CA LEU A 39 0.61 8.95 1.41
C LEU A 39 1.67 8.00 0.85
N ALA A 40 1.82 7.95 -0.48
CA ALA A 40 2.89 7.19 -1.13
C ALA A 40 4.28 7.64 -0.69
N THR A 41 4.48 8.96 -0.55
CA THR A 41 5.74 9.53 -0.08
C THR A 41 6.00 9.15 1.37
N GLY A 42 5.06 9.40 2.26
CA GLY A 42 5.20 9.11 3.69
C GLY A 42 5.45 7.64 3.97
N LEU A 43 4.61 6.75 3.43
CA LEU A 43 4.76 5.30 3.60
C LEU A 43 5.95 4.75 2.81
N GLY A 44 6.23 5.29 1.61
CA GLY A 44 7.39 4.90 0.82
C GLY A 44 8.71 5.21 1.51
N ILE A 45 8.81 6.33 2.22
CA ILE A 45 9.98 6.68 3.03
C ILE A 45 10.03 5.82 4.31
N ALA A 46 8.89 5.69 5.01
CA ALA A 46 8.81 4.93 6.26
C ALA A 46 9.21 3.45 6.05
N PHE A 47 8.82 2.86 4.94
CA PHE A 47 9.10 1.45 4.62
C PHE A 47 10.25 1.24 3.63
N ARG A 48 10.99 2.31 3.27
CA ARG A 48 12.11 2.23 2.32
C ARG A 48 13.26 1.36 2.81
N ASN A 49 13.54 1.45 4.09
CA ASN A 49 14.65 0.77 4.75
C ASN A 49 14.11 -0.11 5.89
N GLN A 50 13.22 -1.05 5.62
CA GLN A 50 13.07 -2.14 6.56
C GLN A 50 14.26 -3.07 6.35
N PRO A 51 15.29 -3.06 7.25
CA PRO A 51 16.23 -4.15 7.29
C PRO A 51 15.42 -5.44 7.43
N ALA A 52 15.94 -6.54 6.90
CA ALA A 52 15.37 -7.86 7.16
C ALA A 52 15.01 -7.90 8.64
N ALA A 53 13.72 -8.17 8.95
CA ALA A 53 13.16 -7.96 10.27
C ALA A 53 14.09 -8.58 11.32
N SER A 54 14.81 -7.73 12.04
CA SER A 54 15.66 -8.18 13.15
C SER A 54 14.71 -8.57 14.28
N VAL A 55 14.78 -9.81 14.69
CA VAL A 55 13.90 -10.35 15.72
C VAL A 55 14.48 -10.02 17.07
N HIS A 56 13.72 -9.32 17.93
CA HIS A 56 14.13 -9.04 19.30
C HIS A 56 13.98 -10.29 20.16
N VAL A 57 15.08 -10.70 20.79
CA VAL A 57 15.13 -11.88 21.66
C VAL A 57 15.81 -11.54 22.98
N ALA A 58 15.35 -12.14 24.06
CA ALA A 58 15.98 -12.01 25.36
C ALA A 58 16.87 -13.20 25.66
N ALA A 59 18.07 -12.95 26.16
CA ALA A 59 18.99 -13.97 26.68
C ALA A 59 19.19 -13.76 28.18
N VAL A 60 19.03 -14.85 28.96
CA VAL A 60 19.13 -14.76 30.42
C VAL A 60 20.59 -14.78 30.89
N THR A 61 21.49 -15.43 30.15
CA THR A 61 22.91 -15.53 30.53
C THR A 61 23.83 -14.80 29.54
N PRO A 62 25.00 -14.29 30.02
CA PRO A 62 25.97 -13.60 29.14
C PRO A 62 26.48 -14.49 28.00
N GLU A 63 26.63 -15.79 28.25
CA GLU A 63 27.14 -16.76 27.27
C GLU A 63 26.15 -16.93 26.11
N LEU A 64 24.84 -17.06 26.43
CA LEU A 64 23.79 -17.13 25.41
C LEU A 64 23.69 -15.81 24.65
N ALA A 65 23.78 -14.67 25.35
CA ALA A 65 23.77 -13.38 24.69
C ALA A 65 24.94 -13.23 23.71
N ALA A 66 26.16 -13.66 24.09
CA ALA A 66 27.31 -13.64 23.22
C ALA A 66 27.13 -14.54 22.00
N ALA A 67 26.64 -15.76 22.19
CA ALA A 67 26.37 -16.70 21.11
C ALA A 67 25.35 -16.15 20.09
N LEU A 68 24.31 -15.49 20.56
CA LEU A 68 23.22 -14.95 19.71
C LEU A 68 23.61 -13.65 18.98
N ARG A 69 24.50 -12.82 19.55
CA ARG A 69 24.93 -11.56 18.93
C ARG A 69 25.75 -11.75 17.65
N HIS A 70 26.25 -12.94 17.37
CA HIS A 70 26.90 -13.27 16.12
C HIS A 70 25.96 -13.38 14.93
N ASP A 71 24.65 -13.49 15.15
CA ASP A 71 23.67 -13.52 14.07
C ASP A 71 23.06 -12.12 13.89
N HIS A 72 23.31 -11.50 12.71
CA HIS A 72 22.85 -10.16 12.38
C HIS A 72 21.30 -10.02 12.27
N GLN A 73 20.58 -11.13 12.25
CA GLN A 73 19.12 -11.15 12.21
C GLN A 73 18.50 -11.07 13.61
N LEU A 74 19.30 -11.15 14.67
CA LEU A 74 18.86 -11.10 16.06
C LEU A 74 19.30 -9.81 16.74
N VAL A 75 18.35 -9.14 17.40
CA VAL A 75 18.62 -8.08 18.38
C VAL A 75 18.53 -8.71 19.76
N VAL A 76 19.66 -8.79 20.46
CA VAL A 76 19.75 -9.56 21.70
C VAL A 76 19.80 -8.63 22.91
N ASP A 77 18.77 -8.70 23.73
CA ASP A 77 18.66 -8.00 25.00
C ASP A 77 19.02 -8.99 26.15
N GLN A 78 20.04 -8.64 26.93
CA GLN A 78 20.42 -9.43 28.10
C GLN A 78 19.66 -8.93 29.32
N MET A 79 18.89 -9.82 29.98
CA MET A 79 18.10 -9.46 31.14
C MET A 79 17.85 -10.67 32.07
N SER A 80 17.37 -10.41 33.29
CA SER A 80 17.00 -11.49 34.22
C SER A 80 15.81 -12.30 33.70
N SER A 81 15.64 -13.54 34.16
CA SER A 81 14.54 -14.44 33.75
C SER A 81 13.16 -13.78 33.93
N ASP A 82 12.94 -13.13 35.08
CA ASP A 82 11.66 -12.50 35.40
C ASP A 82 11.40 -11.31 34.46
N ALA A 83 12.40 -10.48 34.19
CA ALA A 83 12.32 -9.36 33.26
C ALA A 83 12.08 -9.85 31.82
N ALA A 84 12.75 -10.93 31.42
CA ALA A 84 12.58 -11.52 30.09
C ALA A 84 11.18 -12.07 29.88
N LEU A 85 10.60 -12.72 30.87
CA LEU A 85 9.21 -13.21 30.83
C LEU A 85 8.20 -12.06 30.80
N ALA A 86 8.47 -10.97 31.53
CA ALA A 86 7.65 -9.77 31.46
C ALA A 86 7.72 -9.12 30.07
N ALA A 87 8.91 -9.03 29.49
CA ALA A 87 9.12 -8.51 28.14
C ALA A 87 8.44 -9.36 27.06
N LEU A 88 8.47 -10.69 27.21
CA LEU A 88 7.75 -11.63 26.32
C LEU A 88 6.23 -11.40 26.39
N ARG A 89 5.68 -11.27 27.61
CA ARG A 89 4.24 -10.98 27.80
C ARG A 89 3.84 -9.60 27.25
N ALA A 90 4.73 -8.64 27.33
CA ALA A 90 4.53 -7.30 26.76
C ALA A 90 4.72 -7.24 25.23
N GLY A 91 5.20 -8.33 24.60
CA GLY A 91 5.47 -8.39 23.16
C GLY A 91 6.68 -7.57 22.71
N THR A 92 7.56 -7.14 23.64
CA THR A 92 8.78 -6.41 23.31
C THR A 92 9.90 -7.32 22.82
N VAL A 93 9.88 -8.59 23.21
CA VAL A 93 10.73 -9.65 22.67
C VAL A 93 9.87 -10.80 22.16
N ALA A 94 10.31 -11.43 21.08
CA ALA A 94 9.60 -12.54 20.45
C ALA A 94 9.92 -13.90 21.08
N LEU A 95 11.09 -13.99 21.76
CA LEU A 95 11.57 -15.24 22.38
C LEU A 95 12.49 -14.93 23.55
N VAL A 96 12.41 -15.79 24.56
CA VAL A 96 13.37 -15.85 25.70
C VAL A 96 14.18 -17.14 25.61
N ALA A 97 15.51 -17.00 25.64
CA ALA A 97 16.45 -18.12 25.72
C ALA A 97 17.06 -18.20 27.12
N GLU A 98 16.86 -19.31 27.81
CA GLU A 98 17.41 -19.55 29.16
C GLU A 98 18.06 -20.95 29.26
N PRO A 99 19.06 -21.14 30.12
CA PRO A 99 19.65 -22.46 30.35
C PRO A 99 18.59 -23.43 30.90
N ALA A 100 18.65 -24.70 30.51
CA ALA A 100 17.80 -25.73 31.09
C ALA A 100 18.11 -25.93 32.54
N THR A 101 17.06 -26.20 33.35
CA THR A 101 17.17 -26.55 34.76
C THR A 101 17.82 -27.93 34.85
N GLY A 102 19.16 -27.98 35.12
CA GLY A 102 19.93 -29.24 35.13
C GLY A 102 21.26 -29.16 34.36
N GLY A 103 21.55 -28.03 33.69
CA GLY A 103 22.89 -27.73 33.18
C GLY A 103 23.16 -28.14 31.73
N GLU A 104 22.38 -28.99 31.12
CA GLU A 104 22.51 -29.38 29.73
C GLU A 104 21.33 -28.87 28.88
N GLY A 105 21.61 -27.95 27.93
CA GLY A 105 20.66 -27.49 26.95
C GLY A 105 20.12 -26.08 27.20
N VAL A 106 19.28 -25.62 26.29
CA VAL A 106 18.62 -24.29 26.27
C VAL A 106 17.14 -24.47 26.15
N VAL A 107 16.38 -23.79 27.02
CA VAL A 107 14.92 -23.72 26.97
C VAL A 107 14.54 -22.44 26.23
N TYR A 108 13.66 -22.55 25.25
CA TYR A 108 13.10 -21.46 24.48
C TYR A 108 11.64 -21.24 24.86
N ARG A 109 11.34 -20.02 25.33
CA ARG A 109 9.97 -19.62 25.64
C ARG A 109 9.51 -18.59 24.61
N TYR A 110 8.48 -18.88 23.90
CA TYR A 110 7.91 -18.02 22.85
C TYR A 110 6.41 -18.31 22.72
N ASP A 111 5.71 -17.38 22.08
CA ASP A 111 4.31 -17.56 21.68
C ASP A 111 4.27 -18.25 20.30
N ASP A 112 3.71 -19.44 20.23
CA ASP A 112 3.61 -20.23 19.00
C ASP A 112 2.51 -19.72 18.06
N THR A 113 1.63 -18.86 18.54
CA THR A 113 0.61 -18.18 17.73
C THR A 113 1.19 -16.96 16.99
N ASN A 114 2.33 -16.42 17.49
CA ASN A 114 3.03 -15.30 16.88
C ASN A 114 4.03 -15.77 15.80
N PRO A 115 3.90 -15.34 14.53
CA PRO A 115 4.86 -15.66 13.46
C PRO A 115 6.30 -15.28 13.79
N ASP A 116 6.51 -14.15 14.50
CA ASP A 116 7.83 -13.69 14.91
C ASP A 116 8.44 -14.62 15.96
N GLY A 117 7.63 -15.19 16.86
CA GLY A 117 8.07 -16.18 17.84
C GLY A 117 8.59 -17.46 17.19
N ARG A 118 7.90 -17.96 16.17
CA ARG A 118 8.34 -19.15 15.41
C ARG A 118 9.63 -18.89 14.64
N THR A 119 9.74 -17.70 14.01
CA THR A 119 10.95 -17.29 13.30
C THR A 119 12.11 -17.14 14.26
N ALA A 120 11.90 -16.46 15.41
CA ALA A 120 12.88 -16.34 16.48
C ALA A 120 13.38 -17.71 16.95
N ARG A 121 12.49 -18.68 17.15
CA ARG A 121 12.84 -20.02 17.59
C ARG A 121 13.82 -20.72 16.64
N MET A 122 13.58 -20.61 15.33
CA MET A 122 14.48 -21.21 14.33
C MET A 122 15.83 -20.50 14.26
N LEU A 123 15.85 -19.17 14.31
CA LEU A 123 17.08 -18.38 14.24
C LEU A 123 17.93 -18.59 15.49
N VAL A 124 17.32 -18.51 16.67
CA VAL A 124 18.02 -18.68 17.96
C VAL A 124 18.57 -20.09 18.09
N ASP A 125 17.82 -21.13 17.74
CA ASP A 125 18.31 -22.51 17.78
C ASP A 125 19.52 -22.68 16.85
N ARG A 126 19.44 -22.17 15.61
CA ARG A 126 20.55 -22.22 14.67
C ARG A 126 21.79 -21.51 15.22
N ALA A 127 21.62 -20.33 15.83
CA ALA A 127 22.72 -19.57 16.41
C ALA A 127 23.37 -20.29 17.59
N VAL A 128 22.56 -20.83 18.51
CA VAL A 128 23.02 -21.62 19.67
C VAL A 128 23.77 -22.89 19.21
N GLN A 129 23.19 -23.64 18.28
CA GLN A 129 23.81 -24.86 17.76
C GLN A 129 25.14 -24.58 17.04
N ARG A 130 25.25 -23.48 16.29
CA ARG A 130 26.52 -23.06 15.68
C ARG A 130 27.54 -22.66 16.71
N ALA A 131 27.16 -21.94 17.75
CA ALA A 131 28.05 -21.58 18.86
C ALA A 131 28.55 -22.83 19.62
N ALA A 132 27.69 -23.88 19.69
CA ALA A 132 28.06 -25.18 20.26
C ALA A 132 28.96 -26.04 19.33
N GLY A 133 29.38 -25.52 18.18
CA GLY A 133 30.28 -26.19 17.24
C GLY A 133 29.61 -27.06 16.18
N ARG A 134 28.28 -26.98 16.02
CA ARG A 134 27.56 -27.68 14.93
C ARG A 134 28.08 -27.14 13.58
N ARG A 135 28.54 -28.06 12.75
CA ARG A 135 28.89 -27.80 11.35
C ARG A 135 27.80 -28.39 10.46
N ASP A 136 27.23 -27.55 9.60
CA ASP A 136 26.29 -28.06 8.60
C ASP A 136 27.05 -28.88 7.55
N PRO A 137 26.62 -30.12 7.27
CA PRO A 137 27.34 -31.02 6.35
C PRO A 137 27.26 -30.58 4.89
N VAL A 138 26.34 -29.66 4.56
CA VAL A 138 26.16 -29.10 3.23
C VAL A 138 26.47 -27.60 3.26
N ALA A 139 27.37 -27.15 2.41
CA ALA A 139 27.63 -25.73 2.21
C ALA A 139 26.42 -25.10 1.48
N ALA A 140 25.67 -24.26 2.16
CA ALA A 140 24.58 -23.48 1.57
C ALA A 140 25.11 -22.10 1.19
N ALA A 141 24.88 -21.70 -0.06
CA ALA A 141 25.09 -20.33 -0.52
C ALA A 141 23.72 -19.68 -0.75
N ASP A 142 23.49 -18.52 -0.12
CA ASP A 142 22.27 -17.76 -0.34
C ASP A 142 22.42 -16.91 -1.60
N ASP A 143 21.69 -17.24 -2.65
CA ASP A 143 21.46 -16.36 -3.79
C ASP A 143 20.20 -15.54 -3.53
N VAL A 144 20.40 -14.31 -3.02
CA VAL A 144 19.29 -13.41 -2.68
C VAL A 144 18.74 -12.78 -3.94
N SER A 145 17.79 -13.44 -4.57
CA SER A 145 17.02 -12.88 -5.67
C SER A 145 16.03 -11.84 -5.16
N ARG A 146 16.39 -10.58 -5.25
CA ARG A 146 15.47 -9.46 -4.99
C ARG A 146 14.57 -9.26 -6.19
N ALA A 147 13.52 -10.06 -6.29
CA ALA A 147 12.54 -9.89 -7.35
C ALA A 147 11.92 -8.49 -7.23
N PRO A 148 11.97 -7.66 -8.30
CA PRO A 148 11.27 -6.38 -8.31
C PRO A 148 9.76 -6.66 -8.16
N GLY A 149 9.07 -5.93 -7.28
CA GLY A 149 7.65 -6.17 -6.94
C GLY A 149 7.45 -6.70 -5.51
N ALA A 150 8.54 -7.07 -4.81
CA ALA A 150 8.48 -7.53 -3.42
C ALA A 150 8.52 -6.38 -2.38
N ARG A 151 8.80 -5.14 -2.81
CA ARG A 151 8.84 -3.99 -1.90
C ARG A 151 7.43 -3.54 -1.54
N TYR A 152 7.25 -3.07 -0.31
CA TYR A 152 5.97 -2.52 0.16
C TYR A 152 5.39 -1.45 -0.80
N ILE A 153 6.25 -0.57 -1.32
CA ILE A 153 5.85 0.48 -2.26
C ILE A 153 5.29 -0.05 -3.58
N ASP A 154 5.78 -1.20 -4.05
CA ASP A 154 5.34 -1.83 -5.30
C ASP A 154 3.89 -2.34 -5.19
N PHE A 155 3.45 -2.67 -3.97
CA PHE A 155 2.07 -3.03 -3.65
C PHE A 155 1.21 -1.79 -3.34
N LEU A 156 1.80 -0.79 -2.65
CA LEU A 156 1.09 0.40 -2.20
C LEU A 156 0.56 1.23 -3.38
N ILE A 157 1.37 1.46 -4.43
CA ILE A 157 0.97 2.29 -5.58
C ILE A 157 -0.30 1.76 -6.27
N PRO A 158 -0.40 0.47 -6.67
CA PRO A 158 -1.64 -0.07 -7.23
C PRO A 158 -2.83 0.02 -6.27
N GLY A 159 -2.60 -0.18 -4.96
CA GLY A 159 -3.62 -0.03 -3.93
C GLY A 159 -4.19 1.37 -3.85
N LEU A 160 -3.32 2.41 -3.90
CA LEU A 160 -3.73 3.81 -3.92
C LEU A 160 -4.51 4.17 -5.19
N VAL A 161 -4.10 3.65 -6.34
CA VAL A 161 -4.84 3.82 -7.60
C VAL A 161 -6.24 3.22 -7.48
N GLY A 162 -6.36 1.99 -6.98
CA GLY A 162 -7.66 1.32 -6.78
C GLY A 162 -8.57 2.08 -5.81
N MET A 163 -8.01 2.54 -4.68
CA MET A 163 -8.74 3.34 -3.69
C MET A 163 -9.20 4.68 -4.28
N GLY A 164 -8.35 5.34 -5.08
CA GLY A 164 -8.68 6.58 -5.77
C GLY A 164 -9.84 6.39 -6.76
N ILE A 165 -9.78 5.36 -7.60
CA ILE A 165 -10.83 5.03 -8.56
C ILE A 165 -12.17 4.80 -7.85
N MET A 166 -12.17 4.02 -6.76
CA MET A 166 -13.37 3.73 -5.98
C MET A 166 -13.93 4.99 -5.31
N GLY A 167 -13.08 5.73 -4.59
CA GLY A 167 -13.50 6.93 -3.87
C GLY A 167 -14.07 7.99 -4.79
N ASN A 168 -13.35 8.35 -5.84
CA ASN A 168 -13.78 9.40 -6.76
C ASN A 168 -14.95 8.98 -7.67
N ALA A 169 -15.14 7.68 -7.92
CA ALA A 169 -16.31 7.22 -8.64
C ALA A 169 -17.59 7.36 -7.81
N ILE A 170 -17.55 6.95 -6.55
CA ILE A 170 -18.72 7.00 -5.65
C ILE A 170 -19.00 8.44 -5.20
N TRP A 171 -17.99 9.12 -4.63
CA TRP A 171 -18.18 10.45 -4.07
C TRP A 171 -18.26 11.54 -5.14
N GLY A 172 -17.41 11.51 -6.15
CA GLY A 172 -17.37 12.53 -7.20
C GLY A 172 -18.65 12.54 -8.06
N LEU A 173 -19.11 11.37 -8.49
CA LEU A 173 -20.32 11.27 -9.32
C LEU A 173 -21.58 11.42 -8.50
N GLY A 174 -21.70 10.67 -7.38
CA GLY A 174 -22.87 10.69 -6.51
C GLY A 174 -23.12 12.09 -5.96
N PHE A 175 -22.11 12.75 -5.41
CA PHE A 175 -22.22 14.12 -4.88
C PHE A 175 -22.59 15.13 -5.97
N SER A 176 -21.95 15.05 -7.15
CA SER A 176 -22.22 15.95 -8.28
C SER A 176 -23.66 15.87 -8.76
N ILE A 177 -24.22 14.65 -8.81
CA ILE A 177 -25.64 14.46 -9.20
C ILE A 177 -26.56 15.01 -8.12
N VAL A 178 -26.30 14.74 -6.83
CA VAL A 178 -27.11 15.24 -5.72
C VAL A 178 -27.06 16.77 -5.66
N ASP A 179 -25.90 17.38 -5.79
CA ASP A 179 -25.75 18.85 -5.79
C ASP A 179 -26.47 19.50 -6.97
N THR A 180 -26.34 18.92 -8.17
CA THR A 180 -27.08 19.35 -9.37
C THR A 180 -28.59 19.28 -9.17
N ARG A 181 -29.09 18.25 -8.48
CA ARG A 181 -30.50 18.12 -8.11
C ARG A 181 -30.93 19.18 -7.08
N ARG A 182 -30.13 19.38 -6.02
CA ARG A 182 -30.40 20.40 -4.97
C ARG A 182 -30.48 21.81 -5.54
N ARG A 183 -29.56 22.15 -6.43
CA ARG A 183 -29.52 23.48 -7.11
C ARG A 183 -30.55 23.63 -8.19
N LYS A 184 -31.43 22.63 -8.41
CA LYS A 184 -32.48 22.61 -9.45
C LYS A 184 -31.91 22.84 -10.88
N LEU A 185 -30.61 22.62 -11.09
CA LEU A 185 -29.96 22.78 -12.38
C LEU A 185 -30.49 21.80 -13.42
N MET A 186 -30.89 20.61 -13.01
CA MET A 186 -31.53 19.64 -13.91
C MET A 186 -32.78 20.20 -14.59
N LYS A 187 -33.62 21.00 -13.88
CA LYS A 187 -34.80 21.62 -14.48
C LYS A 187 -34.42 22.63 -15.57
N ARG A 188 -33.33 23.37 -15.36
CA ARG A 188 -32.85 24.35 -16.35
C ARG A 188 -32.25 23.65 -17.56
N ILE A 189 -31.55 22.53 -17.37
CA ILE A 189 -30.96 21.75 -18.46
C ILE A 189 -32.06 21.10 -19.33
N VAL A 190 -33.12 20.57 -18.69
CA VAL A 190 -34.26 19.98 -19.41
C VAL A 190 -35.05 21.04 -20.21
N ALA A 191 -35.04 22.31 -19.78
CA ALA A 191 -35.65 23.43 -20.51
C ALA A 191 -34.83 23.90 -21.73
N THR A 192 -33.58 23.42 -21.88
CA THR A 192 -32.79 23.72 -23.07
C THR A 192 -33.07 22.71 -24.19
N PRO A 193 -32.92 23.09 -25.48
CA PRO A 193 -33.11 22.17 -26.61
C PRO A 193 -31.98 21.16 -26.77
N MET A 194 -31.24 20.90 -25.70
CA MET A 194 -30.09 20.01 -25.70
C MET A 194 -30.53 18.55 -25.41
N PRO A 195 -30.11 17.58 -26.23
CA PRO A 195 -30.40 16.18 -25.99
C PRO A 195 -29.82 15.72 -24.64
N ARG A 196 -30.57 14.95 -23.86
CA ARG A 196 -30.15 14.41 -22.57
C ARG A 196 -28.83 13.62 -22.65
N TRP A 197 -28.61 12.96 -23.77
CA TRP A 197 -27.36 12.25 -24.08
C TRP A 197 -26.11 13.13 -24.05
N THR A 198 -26.18 14.34 -24.55
CA THR A 198 -25.04 15.27 -24.58
C THR A 198 -24.60 15.63 -23.17
N TYR A 199 -25.55 15.80 -22.27
CA TYR A 199 -25.29 16.05 -20.86
C TYR A 199 -24.65 14.83 -20.17
N LEU A 200 -25.24 13.64 -20.32
CA LEU A 200 -24.70 12.41 -19.73
C LEU A 200 -23.33 12.05 -20.28
N SER A 201 -23.15 12.20 -21.61
CA SER A 201 -21.86 11.95 -22.26
C SER A 201 -20.77 12.90 -21.77
N SER A 202 -21.11 14.14 -21.40
CA SER A 202 -20.12 15.08 -20.85
C SER A 202 -19.60 14.62 -19.48
N PHE A 203 -20.45 14.01 -18.66
CA PHE A 203 -20.03 13.42 -17.39
C PHE A 203 -19.08 12.24 -17.62
N LEU A 204 -19.44 11.35 -18.52
CA LEU A 204 -18.62 10.19 -18.83
C LEU A 204 -17.27 10.59 -19.41
N LEU A 205 -17.27 11.56 -20.34
CA LEU A 205 -16.02 12.04 -20.94
C LEU A 205 -15.12 12.71 -19.90
N TRP A 206 -15.70 13.56 -19.05
CA TRP A 206 -14.98 14.17 -17.94
C TRP A 206 -14.40 13.09 -17.01
N ARG A 207 -15.18 12.08 -16.64
CA ARG A 207 -14.73 11.00 -15.78
C ARG A 207 -13.56 10.22 -16.37
N MET A 208 -13.58 9.97 -17.69
CA MET A 208 -12.48 9.31 -18.38
C MET A 208 -11.20 10.16 -18.39
N LEU A 209 -11.33 11.47 -18.59
CA LEU A 209 -10.17 12.38 -18.50
C LEU A 209 -9.59 12.42 -17.08
N LEU A 210 -10.46 12.55 -16.09
CA LEU A 210 -10.04 12.55 -14.68
C LEU A 210 -9.37 11.23 -14.29
N LEU A 211 -9.91 10.10 -14.74
CA LEU A 211 -9.32 8.77 -14.52
C LEU A 211 -7.87 8.70 -15.03
N GLY A 212 -7.61 9.27 -16.20
CA GLY A 212 -6.24 9.34 -16.76
C GLY A 212 -5.28 10.06 -15.82
N VAL A 213 -5.72 11.14 -15.19
CA VAL A 213 -4.92 11.89 -14.21
C VAL A 213 -4.79 11.14 -12.90
N GLU A 214 -5.88 10.58 -12.36
CA GLU A 214 -5.92 9.81 -11.11
C GLU A 214 -5.01 8.58 -11.13
N VAL A 215 -4.94 7.90 -12.27
CA VAL A 215 -4.06 6.74 -12.46
C VAL A 215 -2.65 7.19 -12.83
N GLY A 216 -2.54 8.15 -13.73
CA GLY A 216 -1.24 8.61 -14.26
C GLY A 216 -0.37 9.23 -13.19
N VAL A 217 -0.90 10.10 -12.34
CA VAL A 217 -0.12 10.81 -11.32
C VAL A 217 0.54 9.84 -10.32
N PRO A 218 -0.16 8.92 -9.64
CA PRO A 218 0.50 7.98 -8.73
C PRO A 218 1.45 7.01 -9.43
N VAL A 219 1.11 6.54 -10.63
CA VAL A 219 1.96 5.61 -11.39
C VAL A 219 3.26 6.29 -11.84
N ILE A 220 3.19 7.48 -12.42
CA ILE A 220 4.37 8.25 -12.83
C ILE A 220 5.20 8.63 -11.60
N PHE A 221 4.57 9.08 -10.54
CA PHE A 221 5.24 9.40 -9.28
C PHE A 221 5.96 8.18 -8.70
N GLY A 222 5.30 7.03 -8.62
CA GLY A 222 5.89 5.78 -8.15
C GLY A 222 7.07 5.33 -8.99
N ALA A 223 6.98 5.48 -10.32
CA ALA A 223 8.06 5.13 -11.23
C ALA A 223 9.27 6.08 -11.08
N VAL A 224 9.04 7.40 -10.97
CA VAL A 224 10.11 8.41 -10.91
C VAL A 224 10.74 8.50 -9.52
N ALA A 225 9.92 8.54 -8.46
CA ALA A 225 10.40 8.75 -7.09
C ALA A 225 10.94 7.47 -6.44
N PHE A 226 10.34 6.32 -6.73
CA PHE A 226 10.65 5.05 -6.07
C PHE A 226 11.16 3.97 -7.02
N GLY A 227 11.22 4.25 -8.33
CA GLY A 227 11.64 3.26 -9.33
C GLY A 227 10.71 2.04 -9.39
N VAL A 228 9.41 2.25 -9.15
CA VAL A 228 8.40 1.17 -9.23
C VAL A 228 8.18 0.84 -10.70
N PRO A 229 8.54 -0.36 -11.17
CA PRO A 229 8.39 -0.70 -12.57
C PRO A 229 6.92 -0.98 -12.91
N VAL A 230 6.42 -0.34 -13.96
CA VAL A 230 5.13 -0.71 -14.55
C VAL A 230 5.34 -2.01 -15.32
N ARG A 231 4.84 -3.11 -14.79
CA ARG A 231 4.95 -4.45 -15.39
C ARG A 231 3.68 -4.81 -16.13
N GLY A 232 3.83 -5.40 -17.30
CA GLY A 232 2.73 -5.80 -18.15
C GLY A 232 2.34 -4.73 -19.16
N SER A 233 1.16 -4.89 -19.76
CA SER A 233 0.68 -4.00 -20.81
C SER A 233 -0.03 -2.78 -20.22
N ILE A 234 0.41 -1.59 -20.59
CA ILE A 234 -0.27 -0.33 -20.26
C ILE A 234 -1.72 -0.34 -20.76
N VAL A 235 -1.98 -1.02 -21.89
CA VAL A 235 -3.33 -1.17 -22.43
C VAL A 235 -4.21 -2.01 -21.50
N GLN A 236 -3.70 -3.10 -20.94
CA GLN A 236 -4.43 -3.92 -19.96
C GLN A 236 -4.72 -3.12 -18.69
N LEU A 237 -3.74 -2.36 -18.19
CA LEU A 237 -3.93 -1.47 -17.05
C LEU A 237 -5.04 -0.45 -17.34
N ALA A 238 -5.01 0.21 -18.49
CA ALA A 238 -6.03 1.17 -18.88
C ALA A 238 -7.42 0.52 -18.97
N ILE A 239 -7.55 -0.65 -19.57
CA ILE A 239 -8.83 -1.38 -19.68
C ILE A 239 -9.36 -1.71 -18.27
N ILE A 240 -8.55 -2.25 -17.38
CA ILE A 240 -8.96 -2.59 -16.01
C ILE A 240 -9.41 -1.34 -15.26
N CYS A 241 -8.66 -0.23 -15.34
CA CYS A 241 -9.01 1.02 -14.69
C CYS A 241 -10.32 1.62 -15.25
N ILE A 242 -10.53 1.56 -16.56
CA ILE A 242 -11.76 2.02 -17.22
C ILE A 242 -12.96 1.19 -16.76
N LEU A 243 -12.85 -0.14 -16.82
CA LEU A 243 -13.92 -1.03 -16.40
C LEU A 243 -14.23 -0.87 -14.90
N GLY A 244 -13.20 -0.78 -14.05
CA GLY A 244 -13.36 -0.52 -12.62
C GLY A 244 -14.03 0.81 -12.34
N SER A 245 -13.61 1.89 -13.04
CA SER A 245 -14.22 3.21 -12.90
C SER A 245 -15.68 3.23 -13.36
N LEU A 246 -16.01 2.56 -14.45
CA LEU A 246 -17.39 2.45 -14.95
C LEU A 246 -18.26 1.65 -13.97
N ALA A 247 -17.78 0.52 -13.46
CA ALA A 247 -18.49 -0.30 -12.50
C ALA A 247 -18.78 0.48 -11.21
N MET A 248 -17.78 1.15 -10.64
CA MET A 248 -17.97 1.97 -9.44
C MET A 248 -18.85 3.19 -9.68
N SER A 249 -18.78 3.80 -10.86
CA SER A 249 -19.66 4.91 -11.23
C SER A 249 -21.11 4.49 -11.46
N ALA A 250 -21.36 3.23 -11.75
CA ALA A 250 -22.72 2.70 -11.87
C ALA A 250 -23.34 2.38 -10.50
N LEU A 251 -22.54 2.23 -9.46
CA LEU A 251 -22.99 2.00 -8.08
C LEU A 251 -23.26 3.31 -7.31
N GLY A 252 -22.59 4.40 -7.65
CA GLY A 252 -22.76 5.73 -7.03
C GLY A 252 -23.80 6.58 -7.73
#